data_f61ce21fcee3ad4900e8d91a32cd218f
#
_entry.id   f61ce21fcee3ad4900e8d91a32cd218f
#
_cell.length_a   1.000
_cell.length_b   1.000
_cell.length_c   1.000
_cell.angle_alpha   90.00
_cell.angle_beta   90.00
_cell.angle_gamma   90.00
#
_symmetry.space_group_name_H-M   'P 1'
#
loop_
_entity.id
_entity.type
_entity.pdbx_description
1 polymer ?
#
loop_
_entity_poly.entity_id
_entity_poly.type
_entity_poly.pdbx_seq_one_letter_code
_entity_poly.pdbx_strand_id
1 'polypeptide(L)'
;MKRRVIMIILILLTFVLQTTLMQTFAIASVSPNLPIILTISFALMRGKREGMFVGAFFGILMDIFYGPVLGFHMLLFTYVGYFNGFCYRIFYDDDIKMPVLLIAFSDLVYDLVVYLFQFFFRGRISLFFYLRRIIIPEVIYTALITLVVYRLLLALNHKLEKAEQRSVGSFV
;
A
#
# COMPACT_ATOMS: atom_id res chain seq x y z
N MET A 1 21.88 -7.02 1.22
CA MET A 1 21.92 -5.55 1.32
C MET A 1 21.23 -4.85 0.14
N LYS A 2 21.53 -5.19 -1.12
CA LYS A 2 20.94 -4.57 -2.33
C LYS A 2 19.38 -4.52 -2.32
N ARG A 3 18.72 -5.58 -1.89
CA ARG A 3 17.25 -5.65 -1.86
C ARG A 3 16.60 -4.61 -0.93
N ARG A 4 17.09 -4.47 0.30
CA ARG A 4 16.54 -3.48 1.25
C ARG A 4 16.70 -2.05 0.75
N VAL A 5 17.83 -1.77 0.09
CA VAL A 5 18.08 -0.46 -0.54
C VAL A 5 17.06 -0.19 -1.65
N ILE A 6 16.79 -1.18 -2.52
CA ILE A 6 15.81 -1.05 -3.59
C ILE A 6 14.39 -0.85 -3.01
N MET A 7 14.04 -1.56 -1.94
CA MET A 7 12.74 -1.37 -1.27
C MET A 7 12.61 0.03 -0.69
N ILE A 8 13.64 0.55 -0.04
CA ILE A 8 13.64 1.92 0.50
C ILE A 8 13.51 2.94 -0.64
N ILE A 9 14.23 2.75 -1.74
CA ILE A 9 14.12 3.62 -2.92
C ILE A 9 12.70 3.59 -3.50
N LEU A 10 12.08 2.41 -3.60
CA LEU A 10 10.71 2.26 -4.07
C LEU A 10 9.70 2.96 -3.14
N ILE A 11 9.88 2.84 -1.83
CA ILE A 11 9.03 3.53 -0.86
C ILE A 11 9.15 5.04 -1.02
N LEU A 12 10.37 5.56 -1.10
CA LEU A 12 10.61 7.00 -1.29
C LEU A 12 10.06 7.50 -2.63
N LEU A 13 10.29 6.75 -3.71
CA LEU A 13 9.73 7.08 -5.03
C LEU A 13 8.20 7.13 -4.99
N THR A 14 7.58 6.11 -4.41
CA THR A 14 6.11 6.03 -4.28
C THR A 14 5.58 7.16 -3.40
N PHE A 15 6.31 7.52 -2.34
CA PHE A 15 5.96 8.66 -1.49
C PHE A 15 5.98 9.98 -2.25
N VAL A 16 7.01 10.24 -3.04
CA VAL A 16 7.10 11.43 -3.90
C VAL A 16 5.99 11.43 -4.95
N LEU A 17 5.70 10.28 -5.58
CA LEU A 17 4.60 10.16 -6.53
C LEU A 17 3.25 10.43 -5.87
N GLN A 18 3.00 9.89 -4.67
CA GLN A 18 1.77 10.12 -3.92
C GLN A 18 1.58 11.60 -3.59
N THR A 19 2.63 12.28 -3.14
CA THR A 19 2.54 13.67 -2.67
C THR A 19 2.54 14.69 -3.80
N THR A 20 3.14 14.37 -4.94
CA THR A 20 3.28 15.32 -6.05
C THR A 20 2.29 15.03 -7.18
N LEU A 21 2.37 13.83 -7.78
CA LEU A 21 1.59 13.53 -8.98
C LEU A 21 0.15 13.16 -8.65
N MET A 22 -0.10 12.38 -7.60
CA MET A 22 -1.45 11.94 -7.30
C MET A 22 -2.34 13.08 -6.81
N GLN A 23 -1.79 14.11 -6.20
CA GLN A 23 -2.54 15.33 -5.87
C GLN A 23 -2.92 16.13 -7.14
N THR A 24 -2.07 16.14 -8.15
CA THR A 24 -2.34 16.81 -9.42
C THR A 24 -3.38 16.06 -10.26
N PHE A 25 -3.38 14.71 -10.19
CA PHE A 25 -4.34 13.84 -10.87
C PHE A 25 -5.57 13.48 -10.02
N ALA A 26 -5.79 14.17 -8.90
CA ALA A 26 -6.96 13.94 -8.07
C ALA A 26 -8.26 14.22 -8.84
N ILE A 27 -9.04 13.17 -9.09
CA ILE A 27 -10.36 13.28 -9.71
C ILE A 27 -11.37 13.57 -8.61
N ALA A 28 -12.10 14.68 -8.72
CA ALA A 28 -13.07 15.11 -7.71
C ALA A 28 -12.48 15.28 -6.28
N SER A 29 -11.22 15.68 -6.17
CA SER A 29 -10.46 15.80 -4.91
C SER A 29 -10.13 14.47 -4.22
N VAL A 30 -10.19 13.36 -4.96
CA VAL A 30 -9.84 12.02 -4.48
C VAL A 30 -8.64 11.50 -5.25
N SER A 31 -7.62 11.04 -4.54
CA SER A 31 -6.40 10.45 -5.09
C SER A 31 -6.29 8.98 -4.74
N PRO A 32 -5.69 8.14 -5.63
CA PRO A 32 -5.50 6.73 -5.32
C PRO A 32 -4.46 6.54 -4.21
N ASN A 33 -4.64 5.52 -3.41
CA ASN A 33 -3.79 5.21 -2.25
C ASN A 33 -2.60 4.31 -2.65
N LEU A 34 -1.55 4.89 -3.24
CA LEU A 34 -0.32 4.16 -3.63
C LEU A 34 0.38 3.48 -2.43
N PRO A 35 0.42 4.07 -1.22
CA PRO A 35 0.94 3.43 -0.02
C PRO A 35 0.35 2.04 0.24
N ILE A 36 -0.95 1.91 0.17
CA ILE A 36 -1.65 0.64 0.36
C ILE A 36 -1.31 -0.34 -0.75
N ILE A 37 -1.32 0.11 -2.01
CA ILE A 37 -0.95 -0.73 -3.15
C ILE A 37 0.45 -1.31 -2.94
N LEU A 38 1.43 -0.47 -2.60
CA LEU A 38 2.81 -0.90 -2.40
C LEU A 38 2.93 -1.88 -1.22
N THR A 39 2.35 -1.53 -0.06
CA THR A 39 2.41 -2.33 1.17
C THR A 39 1.83 -3.73 0.96
N ILE A 40 0.64 -3.81 0.37
CA ILE A 40 -0.03 -5.09 0.13
C ILE A 40 0.66 -5.89 -0.96
N SER A 41 1.11 -5.25 -2.04
CA SER A 41 1.85 -5.94 -3.10
C SER A 41 3.10 -6.64 -2.55
N PHE A 42 3.89 -5.98 -1.72
CA PHE A 42 5.04 -6.61 -1.07
C PHE A 42 4.63 -7.67 -0.04
N ALA A 43 3.53 -7.45 0.68
CA ALA A 43 2.99 -8.44 1.61
C ALA A 43 2.56 -9.73 0.88
N LEU A 44 1.90 -9.61 -0.27
CA LEU A 44 1.46 -10.74 -1.09
C LEU A 44 2.61 -11.44 -1.83
N MET A 45 3.61 -10.70 -2.29
CA MET A 45 4.75 -11.25 -3.03
C MET A 45 5.82 -11.87 -2.13
N ARG A 46 6.00 -11.34 -0.91
CA ARG A 46 7.15 -11.69 -0.05
C ARG A 46 6.79 -12.07 1.40
N GLY A 47 5.50 -12.00 1.73
CA GLY A 47 4.98 -12.40 3.03
C GLY A 47 4.94 -11.27 4.06
N LYS A 48 4.42 -11.62 5.23
CA LYS A 48 4.06 -10.68 6.29
C LYS A 48 5.21 -9.79 6.79
N ARG A 49 6.44 -10.31 6.90
CA ARG A 49 7.58 -9.53 7.42
C ARG A 49 7.95 -8.37 6.52
N GLU A 50 7.98 -8.60 5.22
CA GLU A 50 8.30 -7.56 4.23
C GLU A 50 7.15 -6.57 4.09
N GLY A 51 5.89 -7.05 4.10
CA GLY A 51 4.71 -6.19 4.10
C GLY A 51 4.65 -5.26 5.31
N MET A 52 4.94 -5.78 6.53
CA MET A 52 5.04 -4.97 7.74
C MET A 52 6.14 -3.92 7.65
N PHE A 53 7.32 -4.30 7.15
CA PHE A 53 8.46 -3.39 7.01
C PHE A 53 8.14 -2.24 6.05
N VAL A 54 7.57 -2.56 4.87
CA VAL A 54 7.17 -1.55 3.87
C VAL A 54 6.08 -0.64 4.45
N GLY A 55 5.06 -1.23 5.08
CA GLY A 55 3.96 -0.49 5.71
C GLY A 55 4.43 0.43 6.83
N ALA A 56 5.27 -0.08 7.75
CA ALA A 56 5.81 0.71 8.84
C ALA A 56 6.64 1.90 8.33
N PHE A 57 7.52 1.66 7.37
CA PHE A 57 8.40 2.70 6.84
C PHE A 57 7.60 3.76 6.07
N PHE A 58 6.62 3.33 5.27
CA PHE A 58 5.74 4.26 4.56
C PHE A 58 4.87 5.06 5.53
N GLY A 59 4.31 4.38 6.55
CA GLY A 59 3.47 5.02 7.56
C GLY A 59 4.22 6.06 8.39
N ILE A 60 5.50 5.81 8.73
CA ILE A 60 6.35 6.82 9.39
C ILE A 60 6.50 8.06 8.51
N LEU A 61 6.75 7.89 7.21
CA LEU A 61 6.86 9.03 6.29
C LEU A 61 5.54 9.82 6.25
N MET A 62 4.40 9.13 6.17
CA MET A 62 3.09 9.79 6.19
C MET A 62 2.85 10.53 7.51
N ASP A 63 3.22 9.95 8.64
CA ASP A 63 3.05 10.58 9.95
C ASP A 63 3.92 11.83 10.11
N ILE A 64 5.17 11.79 9.63
CA ILE A 64 6.10 12.94 9.72
C ILE A 64 5.62 14.12 8.87
N PHE A 65 5.11 13.86 7.67
CA PHE A 65 4.77 14.94 6.72
C PHE A 65 3.30 15.37 6.78
N TYR A 66 2.38 14.48 7.14
CA TYR A 66 0.93 14.73 7.04
C TYR A 66 0.15 14.32 8.28
N GLY A 67 0.75 13.54 9.18
CA GLY A 67 0.04 13.00 10.34
C GLY A 67 -0.15 14.02 11.46
N PRO A 68 -1.36 14.10 12.05
CA PRO A 68 -1.59 14.88 13.27
C PRO A 68 -0.96 14.22 14.51
N VAL A 69 -0.71 12.91 14.45
CA VAL A 69 -0.14 12.10 15.55
C VAL A 69 0.89 11.15 14.95
N LEU A 70 2.11 11.20 15.47
CA LEU A 70 3.18 10.28 15.07
C LEU A 70 2.83 8.85 15.48
N GLY A 71 2.96 7.91 14.54
CA GLY A 71 2.73 6.48 14.78
C GLY A 71 1.34 5.99 14.35
N PHE A 72 0.38 6.85 14.06
CA PHE A 72 -0.97 6.46 13.69
C PHE A 72 -1.00 5.73 12.33
N HIS A 73 -0.51 6.36 11.27
CA HIS A 73 -0.45 5.74 9.94
C HIS A 73 0.58 4.61 9.90
N MET A 74 1.70 4.74 10.62
CA MET A 74 2.67 3.67 10.79
C MET A 74 2.02 2.39 11.30
N LEU A 75 1.21 2.50 12.36
CA LEU A 75 0.52 1.36 12.95
C LEU A 75 -0.50 0.76 11.97
N LEU A 76 -1.32 1.58 11.34
CA LEU A 76 -2.32 1.13 10.38
C LEU A 76 -1.70 0.40 9.19
N PHE A 77 -0.69 0.98 8.53
CA PHE A 77 -0.02 0.34 7.40
C PHE A 77 0.73 -0.93 7.80
N THR A 78 1.28 -0.98 9.02
CA THR A 78 1.91 -2.20 9.55
C THR A 78 0.90 -3.32 9.69
N TYR A 79 -0.29 -3.04 10.25
CA TYR A 79 -1.37 -4.03 10.35
C TYR A 79 -1.88 -4.46 8.98
N VAL A 80 -2.07 -3.53 8.05
CA VAL A 80 -2.45 -3.84 6.66
C VAL A 80 -1.44 -4.80 6.04
N GLY A 81 -0.14 -4.52 6.15
CA GLY A 81 0.93 -5.39 5.67
C GLY A 81 0.96 -6.76 6.35
N TYR A 82 0.71 -6.80 7.66
CA TYR A 82 0.67 -8.03 8.44
C TYR A 82 -0.48 -8.95 8.01
N PHE A 83 -1.71 -8.44 8.00
CA PHE A 83 -2.89 -9.23 7.66
C PHE A 83 -2.87 -9.73 6.21
N ASN A 84 -2.56 -8.87 5.26
CA ASN A 84 -2.45 -9.30 3.86
C ASN A 84 -1.27 -10.26 3.62
N GLY A 85 -0.23 -10.19 4.42
CA GLY A 85 0.90 -11.10 4.36
C GLY A 85 0.60 -12.56 4.72
N PHE A 86 -0.54 -12.86 5.36
CA PHE A 86 -1.00 -14.23 5.55
C PHE A 86 -1.45 -14.87 4.22
N CYS A 87 -1.91 -14.05 3.29
CA CYS A 87 -2.37 -14.52 1.97
C CYS A 87 -1.20 -14.84 1.01
N TYR A 88 0.05 -14.59 1.41
CA TYR A 88 1.26 -14.84 0.59
C TYR A 88 1.33 -16.25 -0.01
N ARG A 89 0.92 -17.29 0.72
CA ARG A 89 0.97 -18.68 0.23
C ARG A 89 -0.23 -19.10 -0.62
N ILE A 90 -1.31 -18.35 -0.57
CA ILE A 90 -2.58 -18.71 -1.20
C ILE A 90 -2.63 -18.18 -2.62
N PHE A 91 -1.95 -17.06 -2.91
CA PHE A 91 -2.07 -16.32 -4.17
C PHE A 91 -0.73 -16.18 -4.90
N TYR A 92 0.05 -17.26 -4.95
CA TYR A 92 1.38 -17.24 -5.57
C TYR A 92 1.36 -17.35 -7.11
N ASP A 93 0.21 -17.50 -7.76
CA ASP A 93 0.13 -17.62 -9.21
C ASP A 93 -0.50 -16.38 -9.88
N ASP A 94 -0.20 -16.20 -11.16
CA ASP A 94 -0.46 -15.12 -12.11
C ASP A 94 -1.84 -14.42 -12.08
N ASP A 95 -2.66 -14.67 -11.08
CA ASP A 95 -4.02 -14.13 -10.96
C ASP A 95 -3.99 -12.72 -10.36
N ILE A 96 -4.18 -11.71 -11.22
CA ILE A 96 -4.19 -10.29 -10.82
C ILE A 96 -5.49 -9.91 -10.09
N LYS A 97 -6.57 -10.68 -10.28
CA LYS A 97 -7.89 -10.35 -9.73
C LYS A 97 -7.91 -10.38 -8.20
N MET A 98 -7.32 -11.40 -7.61
CA MET A 98 -7.28 -11.55 -6.14
C MET A 98 -6.47 -10.45 -5.44
N PRO A 99 -5.25 -10.11 -5.86
CA PRO A 99 -4.53 -8.97 -5.31
C PRO A 99 -5.30 -7.65 -5.40
N VAL A 100 -5.95 -7.37 -6.52
CA VAL A 100 -6.76 -6.15 -6.70
C VAL A 100 -7.92 -6.11 -5.71
N LEU A 101 -8.62 -7.23 -5.52
CA LEU A 101 -9.73 -7.33 -4.57
C LEU A 101 -9.26 -7.15 -3.13
N LEU A 102 -8.14 -7.78 -2.75
CA LEU A 102 -7.55 -7.62 -1.42
C LEU A 102 -7.08 -6.19 -1.16
N ILE A 103 -6.47 -5.53 -2.15
CA ILE A 103 -6.05 -4.14 -2.05
C ILE A 103 -7.27 -3.23 -1.89
N ALA A 104 -8.31 -3.39 -2.72
CA ALA A 104 -9.53 -2.59 -2.63
C ALA A 104 -10.26 -2.78 -1.29
N PHE A 105 -10.34 -4.01 -0.80
CA PHE A 105 -10.94 -4.29 0.51
C PHE A 105 -10.14 -3.69 1.66
N SER A 106 -8.82 -3.82 1.62
CA SER A 106 -7.94 -3.26 2.65
C SER A 106 -7.93 -1.74 2.65
N ASP A 107 -8.03 -1.11 1.47
CA ASP A 107 -8.15 0.34 1.29
C ASP A 107 -9.46 0.84 1.93
N LEU A 108 -10.56 0.16 1.65
CA LEU A 108 -11.85 0.46 2.26
C LEU A 108 -11.80 0.37 3.80
N VAL A 109 -11.21 -0.69 4.34
CA VAL A 109 -11.06 -0.85 5.80
C VAL A 109 -10.17 0.24 6.39
N TYR A 110 -9.07 0.56 5.72
CA TYR A 110 -8.16 1.62 6.14
C TYR A 110 -8.87 2.98 6.20
N ASP A 111 -9.59 3.35 5.15
CA ASP A 111 -10.33 4.60 5.07
C ASP A 111 -11.42 4.70 6.14
N LEU A 112 -12.14 3.60 6.41
CA LEU A 112 -13.13 3.54 7.49
C LEU A 112 -12.49 3.76 8.85
N VAL A 113 -11.32 3.15 9.11
CA VAL A 113 -10.60 3.34 10.37
C VAL A 113 -10.10 4.78 10.51
N VAL A 114 -9.52 5.34 9.44
CA VAL A 114 -9.08 6.74 9.42
C VAL A 114 -10.25 7.68 9.66
N TYR A 115 -11.40 7.45 8.98
CA TYR A 115 -12.62 8.22 9.21
C TYR A 115 -13.06 8.17 10.68
N LEU A 116 -13.09 6.98 11.26
CA LEU A 116 -13.53 6.76 12.64
C LEU A 116 -12.65 7.54 13.63
N PHE A 117 -11.33 7.51 13.47
CA PHE A 117 -10.42 8.22 14.34
C PHE A 117 -10.36 9.74 14.10
N GLN A 118 -10.45 10.19 12.87
CA GLN A 118 -10.30 11.62 12.55
C GLN A 118 -11.61 12.41 12.68
N PHE A 119 -12.74 11.82 12.35
CA PHE A 119 -14.03 12.53 12.24
C PHE A 119 -15.02 12.15 13.33
N PHE A 120 -15.13 10.86 13.68
CA PHE A 120 -16.06 10.38 14.69
C PHE A 120 -15.79 11.01 16.05
N PHE A 121 -14.53 11.03 16.50
CA PHE A 121 -14.14 11.64 17.77
C PHE A 121 -14.23 13.18 17.78
N ARG A 122 -14.36 13.83 16.63
CA ARG A 122 -14.58 15.28 16.50
C ARG A 122 -16.06 15.67 16.35
N GLY A 123 -16.99 14.74 16.52
CA GLY A 123 -18.44 15.00 16.51
C GLY A 123 -19.03 15.34 15.13
N ARG A 124 -18.31 15.09 14.05
CA ARG A 124 -18.80 15.29 12.68
C ARG A 124 -19.33 13.98 12.12
N ILE A 125 -20.59 13.67 12.39
CA ILE A 125 -21.23 12.40 12.02
C ILE A 125 -21.93 12.56 10.66
N SER A 126 -21.22 12.45 9.56
CA SER A 126 -21.80 12.32 8.22
C SER A 126 -21.15 11.14 7.45
N LEU A 127 -21.14 9.96 8.10
CA LEU A 127 -20.51 8.74 7.58
C LEU A 127 -21.01 8.39 6.16
N PHE A 128 -22.32 8.48 5.91
CA PHE A 128 -22.90 8.16 4.61
C PHE A 128 -22.43 9.10 3.50
N PHE A 129 -22.31 10.38 3.80
CA PHE A 129 -21.80 11.40 2.86
C PHE A 129 -20.32 11.14 2.55
N TYR A 130 -19.51 10.85 3.59
CA TYR A 130 -18.07 10.59 3.46
C TYR A 130 -17.81 9.31 2.68
N LEU A 131 -18.54 8.24 2.98
CA LEU A 131 -18.46 6.96 2.29
C LEU A 131 -18.74 7.11 0.80
N ARG A 132 -19.83 7.78 0.44
CA ARG A 132 -20.25 7.91 -0.96
C ARG A 132 -19.38 8.87 -1.76
N ARG A 133 -18.85 9.92 -1.14
CA ARG A 133 -18.17 11.01 -1.86
C ARG A 133 -16.65 10.88 -1.84
N ILE A 134 -16.08 10.18 -0.89
CA ILE A 134 -14.63 10.06 -0.72
C ILE A 134 -14.22 8.58 -0.80
N ILE A 135 -14.67 7.73 0.13
CA ILE A 135 -14.18 6.35 0.24
C ILE A 135 -14.47 5.54 -1.03
N ILE A 136 -15.71 5.53 -1.52
CA ILE A 136 -16.07 4.71 -2.70
C ILE A 136 -15.29 5.14 -3.95
N PRO A 137 -15.21 6.42 -4.33
CA PRO A 137 -14.38 6.85 -5.46
C PRO A 137 -12.89 6.54 -5.26
N GLU A 138 -12.35 6.67 -4.03
CA GLU A 138 -10.96 6.37 -3.71
C GLU A 138 -10.65 4.89 -3.94
N VAL A 139 -11.45 4.00 -3.37
CA VAL A 139 -11.29 2.54 -3.53
C VAL A 139 -11.37 2.13 -4.99
N ILE A 140 -12.32 2.69 -5.76
CA ILE A 140 -12.45 2.39 -7.21
C ILE A 140 -11.20 2.87 -7.95
N TYR A 141 -10.72 4.07 -7.65
CA TYR A 141 -9.55 4.64 -8.29
C TYR A 141 -8.28 3.86 -7.91
N THR A 142 -8.13 3.52 -6.64
CA THR A 142 -7.05 2.66 -6.13
C THR A 142 -7.06 1.30 -6.84
N ALA A 143 -8.23 0.66 -6.98
CA ALA A 143 -8.35 -0.62 -7.67
C ALA A 143 -7.95 -0.53 -9.16
N LEU A 144 -8.32 0.53 -9.86
CA LEU A 144 -7.93 0.76 -11.27
C LEU A 144 -6.42 0.95 -11.41
N ILE A 145 -5.82 1.79 -10.57
CA ILE A 145 -4.38 2.02 -10.56
C ILE A 145 -3.61 0.75 -10.16
N THR A 146 -4.17 -0.05 -9.28
CA THR A 146 -3.58 -1.33 -8.85
C THR A 146 -3.33 -2.27 -10.03
N LEU A 147 -4.22 -2.32 -11.03
CA LEU A 147 -4.04 -3.16 -12.23
C LEU A 147 -2.72 -2.87 -12.96
N VAL A 148 -2.32 -1.62 -13.00
CA VAL A 148 -1.07 -1.18 -13.66
C VAL A 148 0.12 -1.34 -12.72
N VAL A 149 0.01 -0.78 -11.52
CA VAL A 149 1.10 -0.73 -10.55
C VAL A 149 1.49 -2.14 -10.07
N TYR A 150 0.51 -3.01 -9.81
CA TYR A 150 0.78 -4.38 -9.38
C TYR A 150 1.56 -5.18 -10.42
N ARG A 151 1.20 -5.06 -11.71
CA ARG A 151 1.98 -5.68 -12.82
C ARG A 151 3.43 -5.20 -12.86
N LEU A 152 3.63 -3.91 -12.68
CA LEU A 152 4.96 -3.30 -12.64
C LEU A 152 5.78 -3.83 -11.45
N LEU A 153 5.18 -3.87 -10.27
CA LEU A 153 5.80 -4.38 -9.07
C LEU A 153 6.10 -5.89 -9.18
N LEU A 154 5.22 -6.67 -9.78
CA LEU A 154 5.42 -8.10 -10.02
C LEU A 154 6.63 -8.33 -10.93
N ALA A 155 6.69 -7.62 -12.06
CA ALA A 155 7.81 -7.71 -12.99
C ALA A 155 9.15 -7.32 -12.31
N LEU A 156 9.12 -6.32 -11.45
CA LEU A 156 10.27 -5.86 -10.69
C LEU A 156 10.68 -6.89 -9.63
N ASN A 157 9.71 -7.49 -8.94
CA ASN A 157 9.95 -8.56 -7.96
C ASN A 157 10.61 -9.79 -8.62
N HIS A 158 10.13 -10.23 -9.78
CA HIS A 158 10.73 -11.35 -10.52
C HIS A 158 12.18 -11.05 -10.96
N LYS A 159 12.49 -9.80 -11.35
CA LYS A 159 13.87 -9.41 -11.66
C LYS A 159 14.76 -9.47 -10.43
N LEU A 160 14.26 -9.04 -9.28
CA LEU A 160 15.00 -9.09 -8.01
C LEU A 160 15.26 -10.53 -7.56
N GLU A 161 14.29 -11.42 -7.67
CA GLU A 161 14.43 -12.84 -7.33
C GLU A 161 15.48 -13.54 -8.22
N LYS A 162 15.43 -13.29 -9.54
CA LYS A 162 16.45 -13.81 -10.47
C LYS A 162 17.85 -13.29 -10.15
N ALA A 163 17.98 -12.05 -9.74
CA ALA A 163 19.26 -11.46 -9.33
C ALA A 163 19.79 -12.08 -8.01
N GLU A 164 18.88 -12.39 -7.08
CA GLU A 164 19.22 -13.06 -5.82
C GLU A 164 19.70 -14.50 -6.08
N GLN A 165 18.99 -15.26 -6.93
CA GLN A 165 19.36 -16.63 -7.30
C GLN A 165 20.77 -16.69 -7.98
N ARG A 166 21.08 -15.75 -8.87
CA ARG A 166 22.40 -15.68 -9.51
C ARG A 166 23.52 -15.36 -8.53
N SER A 167 23.25 -14.55 -7.49
CA SER A 167 24.27 -14.24 -6.48
C SER A 167 24.55 -15.41 -5.55
N VAL A 168 23.59 -16.28 -5.30
CA VAL A 168 23.75 -17.49 -4.49
C VAL A 168 24.48 -18.59 -5.30
N GLY A 169 24.17 -18.74 -6.58
CA GLY A 169 24.82 -19.72 -7.46
C GLY A 169 26.28 -19.44 -7.81
N SER A 170 26.79 -18.23 -7.53
CA SER A 170 28.20 -17.89 -7.75
C SER A 170 29.13 -18.23 -6.57
N PHE A 171 28.59 -18.77 -5.47
CA PHE A 171 29.35 -19.20 -4.28
C PHE A 171 29.43 -20.72 -4.13
N VAL A 172 28.94 -21.49 -5.11
CA VAL A 172 29.12 -22.94 -5.25
C VAL A 172 29.96 -23.22 -6.49
#